data_dbb3b19b6637d0276a2a6f1f2055ce5c
#
_entry.id   dbb3b19b6637d0276a2a6f1f2055ce5c
#
_cell.length_a   1.000
_cell.length_b   1.000
_cell.length_c   1.000
_cell.angle_alpha   90.00
_cell.angle_beta   90.00
_cell.angle_gamma   90.00
#
_symmetry.space_group_name_H-M   'P 1'
#
loop_
_entity.id
_entity.type
_entity.pdbx_description
1 polymer ?
#
loop_
_entity_poly.entity_id
_entity_poly.type
_entity_poly.pdbx_seq_one_letter_code
_entity_poly.pdbx_strand_id
1 'polypeptide(L)'
;MSVVDLKEQLKKDGLLEAHVGMSKKQFVQGDMVFKNNKWENAVDVYGIYCGEDGRFCFFITDSERGIPEYSAVFATENDACEALIKKISRAERIYQKNNN
;
A
#
# COMPACT_ATOMS: atom_id res chain seq x y z
N MET A 1 -13.47 -6.24 -4.99
CA MET A 1 -12.15 -6.08 -5.66
C MET A 1 -11.14 -6.99 -5.00
N SER A 2 -10.32 -7.67 -5.80
CA SER A 2 -9.23 -8.50 -5.31
C SER A 2 -7.90 -7.74 -5.43
N VAL A 3 -6.84 -8.27 -4.79
CA VAL A 3 -5.50 -7.67 -4.90
C VAL A 3 -5.00 -7.74 -6.35
N VAL A 4 -5.42 -8.77 -7.11
CA VAL A 4 -5.08 -8.87 -8.53
C VAL A 4 -5.70 -7.71 -9.31
N ASP A 5 -6.97 -7.40 -9.05
CA ASP A 5 -7.67 -6.28 -9.68
C ASP A 5 -7.13 -4.93 -9.22
N LEU A 6 -6.63 -4.88 -7.99
CA LEU A 6 -6.07 -3.66 -7.39
C LEU A 6 -4.92 -3.11 -8.22
N LYS A 7 -3.99 -3.97 -8.64
CA LYS A 7 -2.84 -3.54 -9.43
C LYS A 7 -3.28 -2.87 -10.74
N GLU A 8 -4.25 -3.48 -11.42
CA GLU A 8 -4.79 -2.92 -12.67
C GLU A 8 -5.49 -1.59 -12.43
N GLN A 9 -6.24 -1.49 -11.33
CA GLN A 9 -6.93 -0.24 -10.99
C GLN A 9 -5.93 0.87 -10.67
N LEU A 10 -4.88 0.57 -9.90
CA LEU A 10 -3.83 1.54 -9.58
C LEU A 10 -3.10 1.99 -10.84
N LYS A 11 -2.86 1.06 -11.75
CA LYS A 11 -2.22 1.38 -13.03
C LYS A 11 -3.06 2.36 -13.83
N LYS A 12 -4.38 2.15 -13.92
CA LYS A 12 -5.29 3.06 -14.61
C LYS A 12 -5.32 4.44 -13.97
N ASP A 13 -5.25 4.49 -12.65
CA ASP A 13 -5.31 5.75 -11.89
C ASP A 13 -3.95 6.45 -11.79
N GLY A 14 -2.89 5.85 -12.35
CA GLY A 14 -1.54 6.42 -12.27
C GLY A 14 -0.95 6.35 -10.87
N LEU A 15 -1.35 5.36 -10.07
CA LEU A 15 -0.97 5.24 -8.66
C LEU A 15 -0.09 4.03 -8.35
N LEU A 16 0.55 3.42 -9.35
CA LEU A 16 1.56 2.39 -9.09
C LEU A 16 2.76 2.99 -8.34
N GLU A 17 3.00 4.28 -8.56
CA GLU A 17 3.89 5.09 -7.76
C GLU A 17 3.10 6.30 -7.28
N ALA A 18 3.24 6.66 -6.02
CA ALA A 18 2.49 7.78 -5.44
C ALA A 18 3.29 8.43 -4.32
N HIS A 19 3.05 9.71 -4.10
CA HIS A 19 3.67 10.42 -2.98
C HIS A 19 2.81 10.25 -1.74
N VAL A 20 3.44 9.85 -0.64
CA VAL A 20 2.83 9.82 0.69
C VAL A 20 3.69 10.73 1.56
N GLY A 21 3.15 11.90 1.91
CA GLY A 21 3.96 12.97 2.45
C GLY A 21 4.93 13.47 1.39
N MET A 22 6.19 13.55 1.72
CA MET A 22 7.24 13.99 0.80
C MET A 22 7.95 12.82 0.10
N SER A 23 7.61 11.60 0.44
CA SER A 23 8.29 10.41 -0.08
C SER A 23 7.50 9.78 -1.21
N LYS A 24 8.19 9.46 -2.30
CA LYS A 24 7.61 8.72 -3.42
C LYS A 24 7.66 7.23 -3.09
N LYS A 25 6.52 6.58 -3.09
CA LYS A 25 6.40 5.17 -2.73
C LYS A 25 5.83 4.36 -3.89
N GLN A 26 6.16 3.08 -3.91
CA GLN A 26 5.80 2.18 -5.02
C GLN A 26 4.91 1.05 -4.52
N PHE A 27 3.90 0.70 -5.32
CA PHE A 27 3.05 -0.45 -5.02
C PHE A 27 3.84 -1.74 -5.22
N VAL A 28 3.72 -2.66 -4.25
CA VAL A 28 4.31 -4.00 -4.35
C VAL A 28 3.27 -5.05 -3.97
N GLN A 29 3.43 -6.26 -4.49
CA GLN A 29 2.61 -7.39 -4.07
C GLN A 29 2.97 -7.75 -2.63
N GLY A 30 1.97 -8.07 -1.82
CA GLY A 30 2.17 -8.31 -0.38
C GLY A 30 3.14 -9.44 -0.07
N ASP A 31 3.24 -10.46 -0.93
CA ASP A 31 4.15 -11.58 -0.74
C ASP A 31 5.63 -11.20 -0.96
N MET A 32 5.89 -9.99 -1.46
CA MET A 32 7.25 -9.47 -1.56
C MET A 32 7.79 -9.02 -0.21
N VAL A 33 6.92 -8.68 0.74
CA VAL A 33 7.32 -8.15 2.04
C VAL A 33 6.86 -9.01 3.21
N PHE A 34 5.81 -9.81 3.04
CA PHE A 34 5.30 -10.70 4.08
C PHE A 34 5.13 -12.10 3.51
N LYS A 35 6.01 -13.01 3.90
CA LYS A 35 6.05 -14.37 3.39
C LYS A 35 6.43 -15.31 4.50
N ASN A 36 5.72 -16.44 4.62
CA ASN A 36 5.94 -17.44 5.68
C ASN A 36 5.92 -16.82 7.07
N ASN A 37 4.96 -15.90 7.31
CA ASN A 37 4.80 -15.16 8.56
C ASN A 37 6.02 -14.34 8.95
N LYS A 38 6.79 -13.93 7.97
CA LYS A 38 8.01 -13.16 8.19
C LYS A 38 7.96 -11.89 7.37
N TRP A 39 8.22 -10.77 8.03
CA TRP A 39 8.31 -9.47 7.38
C TRP A 39 9.71 -9.29 6.81
N GLU A 40 9.79 -8.89 5.55
CA GLU A 40 11.04 -8.48 4.92
C GLU A 40 11.01 -6.99 4.67
N ASN A 41 12.02 -6.29 5.15
CA ASN A 41 12.08 -4.84 5.07
C ASN A 41 12.21 -4.38 3.61
N ALA A 42 11.38 -3.42 3.24
CA ALA A 42 11.43 -2.78 1.93
C ALA A 42 11.02 -1.31 2.09
N VAL A 43 11.91 -0.39 1.76
CA VAL A 43 11.66 1.05 1.94
C VAL A 43 10.75 1.59 0.85
N ASP A 44 9.93 2.57 1.21
CA ASP A 44 9.09 3.34 0.28
C ASP A 44 8.18 2.50 -0.60
N VAL A 45 7.49 1.53 0.02
CA VAL A 45 6.52 0.68 -0.67
C VAL A 45 5.18 0.68 0.06
N TYR A 46 4.13 0.30 -0.63
CA TYR A 46 2.82 0.06 -0.04
C TYR A 46 2.12 -1.08 -0.75
N GLY A 47 1.18 -1.71 -0.07
CA GLY A 47 0.44 -2.84 -0.62
C GLY A 47 -0.47 -3.48 0.41
N ILE A 48 -0.90 -4.69 0.09
CA ILE A 48 -1.77 -5.48 0.96
C ILE A 48 -1.21 -6.88 1.05
N TYR A 49 -1.11 -7.42 2.26
CA TYR A 49 -0.80 -8.83 2.46
C TYR A 49 -1.90 -9.51 3.27
N CYS A 50 -2.01 -10.82 3.10
CA CYS A 50 -2.93 -11.63 3.89
C CYS A 50 -2.17 -12.21 5.08
N GLY A 51 -2.64 -11.94 6.30
CA GLY A 51 -2.04 -12.46 7.53
C GLY A 51 -2.45 -13.91 7.78
N GLU A 52 -1.82 -14.53 8.78
CA GLU A 52 -2.12 -15.92 9.20
C GLU A 52 -3.57 -16.12 9.57
N ASP A 53 -4.17 -15.09 10.16
CA ASP A 53 -5.56 -15.13 10.64
C ASP A 53 -6.58 -14.92 9.52
N GLY A 54 -6.14 -14.85 8.27
CA GLY A 54 -7.01 -14.64 7.12
C GLY A 54 -7.44 -13.20 6.91
N ARG A 55 -6.96 -12.27 7.72
CA ARG A 55 -7.26 -10.85 7.54
C ARG A 55 -6.29 -10.20 6.57
N PHE A 56 -6.75 -9.12 5.96
CA PHE A 56 -5.97 -8.40 4.95
C PHE A 56 -5.40 -7.12 5.55
N CYS A 57 -4.09 -6.97 5.47
CA CYS A 57 -3.40 -5.82 6.02
C CYS A 57 -2.89 -4.89 4.92
N PHE A 58 -3.38 -3.66 4.93
CA PHE A 58 -2.84 -2.58 4.11
C PHE A 58 -1.67 -1.95 4.88
N PHE A 59 -0.54 -1.79 4.22
CA PHE A 59 0.67 -1.26 4.83
C PHE A 59 1.32 -0.20 3.94
N ILE A 60 2.02 0.74 4.57
CA ILE A 60 2.88 1.72 3.91
C ILE A 60 4.18 1.73 4.70
N THR A 61 5.32 1.50 4.05
CA THR A 61 6.61 1.47 4.75
C THR A 61 7.29 2.82 4.76
N ASP A 62 8.24 2.99 5.68
CA ASP A 62 9.01 4.22 5.81
C ASP A 62 10.16 4.29 4.79
N SER A 63 10.90 5.39 4.81
CA SER A 63 11.99 5.64 3.86
C SER A 63 13.36 5.25 4.42
N GLU A 64 13.43 4.77 5.65
CA GLU A 64 14.70 4.49 6.32
C GLU A 64 14.93 3.01 6.57
N ARG A 65 13.96 2.35 7.21
CA ARG A 65 14.10 0.96 7.67
C ARG A 65 13.31 -0.04 6.84
N GLY A 66 12.33 0.45 6.05
CA GLY A 66 11.46 -0.43 5.29
C GLY A 66 10.46 -1.19 6.16
N ILE A 67 10.10 -0.61 7.31
CA ILE A 67 9.06 -1.16 8.19
C ILE A 67 7.78 -0.33 8.05
N PRO A 68 6.62 -0.89 8.38
CA PRO A 68 5.37 -0.14 8.26
C PRO A 68 5.34 1.09 9.15
N GLU A 69 5.16 2.27 8.55
CA GLU A 69 4.84 3.50 9.27
C GLU A 69 3.34 3.69 9.39
N TYR A 70 2.57 2.94 8.60
CA TYR A 70 1.12 2.90 8.64
C TYR A 70 0.67 1.48 8.32
N SER A 71 -0.32 1.00 9.05
CA SER A 71 -0.97 -0.27 8.73
C SER A 71 -2.41 -0.26 9.22
N ALA A 72 -3.27 -0.98 8.50
CA ALA A 72 -4.67 -1.15 8.89
C ALA A 72 -5.13 -2.53 8.44
N VAL A 73 -5.88 -3.21 9.30
CA VAL A 73 -6.31 -4.58 9.09
C VAL A 73 -7.81 -4.61 8.77
N PHE A 74 -8.18 -5.39 7.78
CA PHE A 74 -9.55 -5.51 7.30
C PHE A 74 -9.98 -6.98 7.23
N ALA A 75 -11.25 -7.23 7.48
CA ALA A 75 -11.80 -8.59 7.42
C ALA A 75 -11.92 -9.12 5.99
N THR A 76 -12.09 -8.23 5.01
CA THR A 76 -12.24 -8.63 3.62
C THR A 76 -11.19 -7.99 2.72
N GLU A 77 -10.85 -8.70 1.66
CA GLU A 77 -9.91 -8.22 0.65
C GLU A 77 -10.42 -6.93 -0.03
N ASN A 78 -11.72 -6.89 -0.33
CA ASN A 78 -12.33 -5.73 -0.96
C ASN A 78 -12.19 -4.47 -0.11
N ASP A 79 -12.45 -4.58 1.20
CA ASP A 79 -12.35 -3.44 2.11
C ASP A 79 -10.91 -2.91 2.19
N ALA A 80 -9.94 -3.82 2.23
CA ALA A 80 -8.53 -3.44 2.25
C ALA A 80 -8.14 -2.71 0.95
N CYS A 81 -8.59 -3.22 -0.19
CA CYS A 81 -8.30 -2.60 -1.49
C CYS A 81 -8.91 -1.21 -1.61
N GLU A 82 -10.16 -1.05 -1.19
CA GLU A 82 -10.83 0.26 -1.22
C GLU A 82 -10.14 1.26 -0.30
N ALA A 83 -9.74 0.82 0.89
CA ALA A 83 -9.02 1.67 1.84
C ALA A 83 -7.68 2.13 1.28
N LEU A 84 -6.94 1.23 0.62
CA LEU A 84 -5.65 1.56 0.00
C LEU A 84 -5.84 2.62 -1.09
N ILE A 85 -6.76 2.39 -2.02
CA ILE A 85 -7.01 3.32 -3.13
C ILE A 85 -7.36 4.70 -2.58
N LYS A 86 -8.26 4.76 -1.61
CA LYS A 86 -8.71 6.01 -1.01
C LYS A 86 -7.55 6.77 -0.36
N LYS A 87 -6.75 6.08 0.45
CA LYS A 87 -5.64 6.70 1.16
C LYS A 87 -4.53 7.16 0.22
N ILE A 88 -4.14 6.33 -0.71
CA ILE A 88 -3.04 6.65 -1.64
C ILE A 88 -3.46 7.75 -2.62
N SER A 89 -4.70 7.70 -3.13
CA SER A 89 -5.23 8.77 -4.00
C SER A 89 -5.22 10.12 -3.29
N ARG A 90 -5.66 10.12 -2.05
CA ARG A 90 -5.71 11.34 -1.24
C ARG A 90 -4.31 11.89 -0.98
N ALA A 91 -3.39 11.01 -0.62
CA ALA A 91 -2.00 11.40 -0.35
C ALA A 91 -1.34 12.03 -1.58
N GLU A 92 -1.54 11.43 -2.77
CA GLU A 92 -0.99 11.95 -4.02
C GLU A 92 -1.61 13.32 -4.36
N ARG A 93 -2.92 13.48 -4.17
CA ARG A 93 -3.58 14.77 -4.41
C ARG A 93 -3.05 15.87 -3.49
N ILE A 94 -2.82 15.54 -2.23
CA ILE A 94 -2.25 16.50 -1.27
C ILE A 94 -0.86 16.93 -1.72
N TYR A 95 -0.04 15.97 -2.14
CA TYR A 95 1.31 16.26 -2.64
C TYR A 95 1.26 17.18 -3.86
N GLN A 96 0.42 16.87 -4.85
CA GLN A 96 0.31 17.66 -6.08
C GLN A 96 -0.17 19.07 -5.78
N LYS A 97 -1.11 19.23 -4.87
CA LYS A 97 -1.62 20.55 -4.46
C LYS A 97 -0.54 21.40 -3.83
N ASN A 98 0.32 20.80 -3.00
CA ASN A 98 1.34 21.54 -2.25
C ASN A 98 2.62 21.79 -3.04
N ASN A 99 2.82 21.09 -4.16
CA ASN A 99 4.07 21.14 -4.92
C ASN A 99 3.88 21.60 -6.38
N ASN A 100 2.75 22.22 -6.66
CA ASN A 100 2.48 22.82 -7.98
C ASN A 100 2.68 24.33 -7.94
#